data_2fe10aefe087ebf35410b61fadfd9fad
#
_entry.id   2fe10aefe087ebf35410b61fadfd9fad
#
_cell.length_a   1.000
_cell.length_b   1.000
_cell.length_c   1.000
_cell.angle_alpha   90.00
_cell.angle_beta   90.00
_cell.angle_gamma   90.00
#
_symmetry.space_group_name_H-M   'P 1'
#
loop_
_entity.id
_entity.type
_entity.pdbx_description
1 polymer ?
#
loop_
_entity_poly.entity_id
_entity_poly.type
_entity_poly.pdbx_seq_one_letter_code
_entity_poly.pdbx_strand_id
1 'polypeptide(L)'
;VSVGGDGTMLRAVHSLSGTLVPVMGVNVGLLGYLTNVEPEMALGALDQWLHGTEGSSFHYDDRMMLRASIQNGSKKQTWLALNEVVLEKQQSGHTVRLGVDIDGTHFVTYSADGLIVATPTGSTAYALSARGPVLSPRLNALLMTPVSPHMMFDRSLVLDPREEVVIEVIGQRPVEIAIDGVAVHTLLEGDRVSVIAATERARLLRFNDNRFHQILRSKFGLADR
;
A
#
# COMPACT_ATOMS: atom_id res chain seq x y z
N VAL A 1 1.07 -4.23 20.07
CA VAL A 1 2.21 -5.02 19.62
C VAL A 1 1.73 -6.02 18.58
N SER A 2 2.44 -6.11 17.45
CA SER A 2 2.21 -7.09 16.37
C SER A 2 3.40 -8.05 16.32
N VAL A 3 3.15 -9.35 16.41
CA VAL A 3 4.19 -10.39 16.40
C VAL A 3 4.03 -11.22 15.13
N GLY A 4 5.01 -11.16 14.23
CA GLY A 4 4.98 -11.83 12.93
C GLY A 4 5.72 -11.04 11.86
N GLY A 5 5.36 -11.24 10.57
CA GLY A 5 5.91 -10.50 9.45
C GLY A 5 5.03 -9.32 9.02
N ASP A 6 5.34 -8.75 7.83
CA ASP A 6 4.63 -7.58 7.28
C ASP A 6 3.12 -7.80 7.15
N GLY A 7 2.66 -8.99 6.77
CA GLY A 7 1.22 -9.29 6.70
C GLY A 7 0.51 -9.23 8.06
N THR A 8 1.20 -9.53 9.16
CA THR A 8 0.64 -9.37 10.52
C THR A 8 0.58 -7.90 10.91
N MET A 9 1.58 -7.12 10.50
CA MET A 9 1.59 -5.66 10.67
C MET A 9 0.42 -5.00 9.91
N LEU A 10 0.15 -5.40 8.67
CA LEU A 10 -1.01 -4.91 7.91
C LEU A 10 -2.31 -5.16 8.67
N ARG A 11 -2.53 -6.38 9.18
CA ARG A 11 -3.73 -6.70 9.98
C ARG A 11 -3.83 -5.84 11.24
N ALA A 12 -2.73 -5.60 11.94
CA ALA A 12 -2.71 -4.73 13.12
C ALA A 12 -3.09 -3.29 12.76
N VAL A 13 -2.53 -2.73 11.67
CA VAL A 13 -2.85 -1.39 11.17
C VAL A 13 -4.34 -1.30 10.81
N HIS A 14 -4.87 -2.27 10.07
CA HIS A 14 -6.29 -2.31 9.72
C HIS A 14 -7.21 -2.37 10.94
N SER A 15 -6.85 -3.13 11.97
CA SER A 15 -7.64 -3.22 13.21
C SER A 15 -7.68 -1.90 13.97
N LEU A 16 -6.70 -1.02 13.78
CA LEU A 16 -6.62 0.30 14.41
C LEU A 16 -7.26 1.40 13.57
N SER A 17 -7.56 1.13 12.34
CA SER A 17 -8.28 1.90 11.31
C SER A 17 -8.42 3.40 11.58
N GLY A 18 -7.44 4.18 11.15
CA GLY A 18 -7.50 5.65 11.24
C GLY A 18 -7.19 6.25 12.61
N THR A 19 -6.82 5.42 13.59
CA THR A 19 -6.31 5.92 14.88
C THR A 19 -4.79 6.14 14.81
N LEU A 20 -4.27 7.06 15.62
CA LEU A 20 -2.81 7.28 15.77
C LEU A 20 -2.19 6.38 16.86
N VAL A 21 -2.82 5.26 17.19
CA VAL A 21 -2.25 4.27 18.11
C VAL A 21 -1.01 3.65 17.48
N PRO A 22 0.17 3.75 18.10
CA PRO A 22 1.40 3.24 17.51
C PRO A 22 1.44 1.71 17.50
N VAL A 23 1.96 1.15 16.41
CA VAL A 23 2.16 -0.31 16.26
C VAL A 23 3.64 -0.62 16.37
N MET A 24 4.01 -1.43 17.36
CA MET A 24 5.33 -2.04 17.48
C MET A 24 5.31 -3.40 16.74
N GLY A 25 6.19 -3.56 15.75
CA GLY A 25 6.31 -4.80 14.97
C GLY A 25 7.49 -5.64 15.44
N VAL A 26 7.20 -6.81 16.04
CA VAL A 26 8.21 -7.84 16.39
C VAL A 26 8.32 -8.80 15.23
N ASN A 27 9.53 -8.91 14.66
CA ASN A 27 9.80 -9.74 13.49
C ASN A 27 9.94 -11.21 13.85
N VAL A 28 9.07 -12.05 13.30
CA VAL A 28 9.21 -13.52 13.42
C VAL A 28 9.30 -14.09 12.00
N GLY A 29 10.49 -14.51 11.63
CA GLY A 29 10.79 -15.05 10.30
C GLY A 29 11.73 -14.17 9.50
N LEU A 30 11.48 -14.03 8.19
CA LEU A 30 12.32 -13.22 7.31
C LEU A 30 12.12 -11.72 7.59
N LEU A 31 13.21 -10.96 7.47
CA LEU A 31 13.21 -9.51 7.66
C LEU A 31 12.11 -8.82 6.82
N GLY A 32 11.20 -8.13 7.49
CA GLY A 32 10.14 -7.34 6.87
C GLY A 32 10.55 -5.89 6.58
N TYR A 33 9.69 -5.15 5.88
CA TYR A 33 9.80 -3.71 5.71
C TYR A 33 9.09 -2.93 6.83
N LEU A 34 8.10 -3.57 7.47
CA LEU A 34 7.25 -2.95 8.49
C LEU A 34 7.68 -3.33 9.91
N THR A 35 8.21 -4.53 10.12
CA THR A 35 8.74 -4.98 11.43
C THR A 35 10.12 -4.38 11.70
N ASN A 36 10.44 -4.15 12.99
CA ASN A 36 11.69 -3.46 13.36
C ASN A 36 12.35 -4.04 14.62
N VAL A 37 11.68 -4.90 15.35
CA VAL A 37 12.16 -5.43 16.62
C VAL A 37 12.37 -6.94 16.49
N GLU A 38 13.53 -7.44 16.86
CA GLU A 38 13.77 -8.88 16.96
C GLU A 38 13.09 -9.44 18.23
N PRO A 39 12.66 -10.72 18.26
CA PRO A 39 11.91 -11.29 19.37
C PRO A 39 12.60 -11.14 20.73
N GLU A 40 13.92 -11.33 20.77
CA GLU A 40 14.73 -11.26 21.98
C GLU A 40 14.76 -9.83 22.57
N MET A 41 14.57 -8.83 21.71
CA MET A 41 14.59 -7.40 22.08
C MET A 41 13.21 -6.86 22.44
N ALA A 42 12.14 -7.66 22.28
CA ALA A 42 10.77 -7.15 22.35
C ALA A 42 10.41 -6.51 23.71
N LEU A 43 10.80 -7.13 24.82
CA LEU A 43 10.53 -6.60 26.16
C LEU A 43 11.35 -5.32 26.42
N GLY A 44 12.63 -5.29 26.01
CA GLY A 44 13.46 -4.11 26.13
C GLY A 44 12.94 -2.94 25.28
N ALA A 45 12.46 -3.21 24.06
CA ALA A 45 11.84 -2.22 23.20
C ALA A 45 10.54 -1.65 23.82
N LEU A 46 9.73 -2.51 24.42
CA LEU A 46 8.53 -2.07 25.13
C LEU A 46 8.88 -1.16 26.32
N ASP A 47 9.89 -1.53 27.10
CA ASP A 47 10.38 -0.72 28.21
C ASP A 47 10.93 0.64 27.74
N GLN A 48 11.68 0.66 26.64
CA GLN A 48 12.17 1.88 26.01
C GLN A 48 11.03 2.80 25.58
N TRP A 49 9.92 2.24 25.09
CA TRP A 49 8.76 3.04 24.71
C TRP A 49 8.00 3.58 25.93
N LEU A 50 7.85 2.78 26.98
CA LEU A 50 7.10 3.17 28.19
C LEU A 50 7.83 4.19 29.05
N HIS A 51 9.16 4.11 29.13
CA HIS A 51 9.98 4.92 30.05
C HIS A 51 11.01 5.82 29.33
N GLY A 52 11.20 5.64 28.04
CA GLY A 52 12.15 6.41 27.24
C GLY A 52 11.58 7.73 26.74
N THR A 53 12.39 8.44 25.94
CA THR A 53 12.03 9.73 25.35
C THR A 53 11.97 9.61 23.83
N GLU A 54 10.90 10.12 23.23
CA GLU A 54 10.78 10.22 21.78
C GLU A 54 11.95 11.03 21.20
N GLY A 55 12.50 10.58 20.08
CA GLY A 55 13.66 11.18 19.42
C GLY A 55 15.01 10.68 19.93
N SER A 56 15.08 10.07 21.13
CA SER A 56 16.32 9.48 21.66
C SER A 56 16.23 7.97 21.87
N SER A 57 15.15 7.46 22.48
CA SER A 57 14.95 6.04 22.75
C SER A 57 14.13 5.36 21.63
N PHE A 58 13.19 6.08 21.07
CA PHE A 58 12.32 5.62 19.97
C PHE A 58 11.87 6.81 19.14
N HIS A 59 11.26 6.55 17.98
CA HIS A 59 10.56 7.56 17.20
C HIS A 59 9.31 6.97 16.55
N TYR A 60 8.36 7.84 16.21
CA TYR A 60 7.19 7.47 15.42
C TYR A 60 7.48 7.65 13.93
N ASP A 61 7.06 6.67 13.14
CA ASP A 61 7.17 6.65 11.69
C ASP A 61 5.75 6.64 11.12
N ASP A 62 5.24 7.84 10.83
CA ASP A 62 3.87 8.05 10.36
C ASP A 62 3.80 7.81 8.84
N ARG A 63 3.22 6.67 8.44
CA ARG A 63 3.09 6.24 7.06
C ARG A 63 1.83 6.78 6.42
N MET A 64 1.98 7.28 5.21
CA MET A 64 0.85 7.61 4.34
C MET A 64 -0.04 6.40 4.11
N MET A 65 -1.36 6.62 4.08
CA MET A 65 -2.35 5.62 3.68
C MET A 65 -3.14 6.13 2.46
N LEU A 66 -3.77 5.20 1.74
CA LEU A 66 -4.76 5.50 0.71
C LEU A 66 -6.16 5.31 1.27
N ARG A 67 -7.09 6.07 0.72
CA ARG A 67 -8.53 5.84 0.87
C ARG A 67 -9.10 5.45 -0.47
N ALA A 68 -9.65 4.24 -0.57
CA ALA A 68 -10.48 3.82 -1.69
C ALA A 68 -11.95 4.04 -1.34
N SER A 69 -12.76 4.47 -2.30
CA SER A 69 -14.20 4.58 -2.13
C SER A 69 -14.96 4.20 -3.38
N ILE A 70 -16.08 3.49 -3.18
CA ILE A 70 -17.06 3.15 -4.21
C ILE A 70 -18.38 3.78 -3.82
N GLN A 71 -19.07 4.38 -4.78
CA GLN A 71 -20.40 4.91 -4.56
C GLN A 71 -21.41 4.13 -5.38
N ASN A 72 -22.30 3.39 -4.72
CA ASN A 72 -23.43 2.69 -5.31
C ASN A 72 -24.75 3.35 -4.86
N GLY A 73 -25.30 4.21 -5.71
CA GLY A 73 -26.47 5.01 -5.39
C GLY A 73 -26.22 5.89 -4.16
N SER A 74 -27.00 5.71 -3.09
CA SER A 74 -26.84 6.47 -1.82
C SER A 74 -25.83 5.86 -0.86
N LYS A 75 -25.32 4.66 -1.10
CA LYS A 75 -24.36 3.98 -0.21
C LYS A 75 -22.93 4.24 -0.68
N LYS A 76 -22.11 4.77 0.21
CA LYS A 76 -20.66 4.91 0.02
C LYS A 76 -19.96 3.87 0.87
N GLN A 77 -19.13 3.04 0.24
CA GLN A 77 -18.21 2.13 0.92
C GLN A 77 -16.80 2.71 0.85
N THR A 78 -16.05 2.62 1.94
CA THR A 78 -14.69 3.16 2.01
C THR A 78 -13.75 2.20 2.73
N TRP A 79 -12.51 2.16 2.27
CA TRP A 79 -11.43 1.36 2.86
C TRP A 79 -10.15 2.19 2.96
N LEU A 80 -9.32 1.86 3.94
CA LEU A 80 -7.97 2.39 4.07
C LEU A 80 -6.96 1.32 3.66
N ALA A 81 -5.93 1.69 2.91
CA ALA A 81 -4.81 0.83 2.54
C ALA A 81 -3.50 1.42 3.02
N LEU A 82 -2.64 0.61 3.62
CA LEU A 82 -1.26 0.99 3.94
C LEU A 82 -0.33 0.76 2.74
N ASN A 83 -0.51 -0.35 2.02
CA ASN A 83 0.28 -0.66 0.83
C ASN A 83 -0.42 -0.20 -0.44
N GLU A 84 -1.53 -0.83 -0.83
CA GLU A 84 -2.14 -0.61 -2.14
C GLU A 84 -3.63 -0.94 -2.22
N VAL A 85 -4.25 -0.33 -3.21
CA VAL A 85 -5.56 -0.67 -3.76
C VAL A 85 -5.32 -1.33 -5.12
N VAL A 86 -5.83 -2.52 -5.32
CA VAL A 86 -5.68 -3.30 -6.56
C VAL A 86 -7.03 -3.53 -7.18
N LEU A 87 -7.16 -3.24 -8.48
CA LEU A 87 -8.28 -3.66 -9.30
C LEU A 87 -7.75 -4.69 -10.29
N GLU A 88 -8.24 -5.93 -10.22
CA GLU A 88 -7.73 -6.99 -11.10
C GLU A 88 -8.81 -7.93 -11.61
N LYS A 89 -8.48 -8.62 -12.70
CA LYS A 89 -9.36 -9.64 -13.29
C LYS A 89 -9.60 -10.79 -12.34
N GLN A 90 -10.82 -11.32 -12.31
CA GLN A 90 -11.16 -12.52 -11.54
C GLN A 90 -10.79 -13.83 -12.26
N GLN A 91 -10.71 -13.80 -13.59
CA GLN A 91 -10.46 -15.00 -14.40
C GLN A 91 -9.16 -14.90 -15.17
N SER A 92 -8.38 -15.96 -15.18
CA SER A 92 -7.19 -16.08 -16.02
C SER A 92 -7.53 -16.14 -17.52
N GLY A 93 -6.56 -15.79 -18.38
CA GLY A 93 -6.71 -15.86 -19.83
C GLY A 93 -7.42 -14.68 -20.50
N HIS A 94 -7.89 -13.70 -19.72
CA HIS A 94 -8.57 -12.50 -20.22
C HIS A 94 -7.98 -11.24 -19.58
N THR A 95 -8.11 -10.11 -20.25
CA THR A 95 -7.81 -8.77 -19.69
C THR A 95 -9.11 -8.11 -19.24
N VAL A 96 -9.00 -7.13 -18.35
CA VAL A 96 -10.05 -6.18 -18.00
C VAL A 96 -9.78 -4.83 -18.67
N ARG A 97 -10.83 -4.02 -18.83
CA ARG A 97 -10.72 -2.65 -19.33
C ARG A 97 -11.04 -1.68 -18.22
N LEU A 98 -10.07 -0.85 -17.90
CA LEU A 98 -10.13 0.11 -16.79
C LEU A 98 -9.89 1.53 -17.34
N GLY A 99 -10.92 2.35 -17.35
CA GLY A 99 -10.81 3.78 -17.64
C GLY A 99 -10.23 4.49 -16.42
N VAL A 100 -9.24 5.34 -16.63
CA VAL A 100 -8.58 6.10 -15.55
C VAL A 100 -8.75 7.57 -15.82
N ASP A 101 -9.32 8.26 -14.85
CA ASP A 101 -9.37 9.71 -14.78
C ASP A 101 -8.45 10.17 -13.64
N ILE A 102 -7.71 11.27 -13.86
CA ILE A 102 -6.88 11.93 -12.85
C ILE A 102 -7.40 13.35 -12.70
N ASP A 103 -7.79 13.76 -11.50
CA ASP A 103 -8.41 15.06 -11.20
C ASP A 103 -9.56 15.39 -12.16
N GLY A 104 -10.43 14.40 -12.42
CA GLY A 104 -11.60 14.55 -13.30
C GLY A 104 -11.27 14.63 -14.79
N THR A 105 -10.02 14.50 -15.20
CA THR A 105 -9.61 14.49 -16.61
C THR A 105 -9.29 13.06 -17.03
N HIS A 106 -9.88 12.60 -18.13
CA HIS A 106 -9.57 11.27 -18.66
C HIS A 106 -8.10 11.18 -19.08
N PHE A 107 -7.38 10.22 -18.47
CA PHE A 107 -5.99 9.99 -18.78
C PHE A 107 -5.82 8.87 -19.81
N VAL A 108 -6.38 7.68 -19.55
CA VAL A 108 -6.21 6.49 -20.40
C VAL A 108 -7.22 5.41 -20.06
N THR A 109 -7.49 4.51 -21.02
CA THR A 109 -8.19 3.25 -20.77
C THR A 109 -7.20 2.10 -20.89
N TYR A 110 -6.88 1.45 -19.78
CA TYR A 110 -6.01 0.27 -19.76
C TYR A 110 -6.77 -0.97 -20.23
N SER A 111 -6.13 -1.78 -21.09
CA SER A 111 -6.44 -3.20 -21.27
C SER A 111 -5.32 -3.98 -20.60
N ALA A 112 -5.59 -4.57 -19.44
CA ALA A 112 -4.55 -5.12 -18.56
C ALA A 112 -5.09 -6.28 -17.73
N ASP A 113 -4.20 -6.95 -16.99
CA ASP A 113 -4.61 -7.90 -15.95
C ASP A 113 -5.18 -7.18 -14.73
N GLY A 114 -4.71 -5.97 -14.48
CA GLY A 114 -5.18 -5.12 -13.39
C GLY A 114 -4.49 -3.77 -13.35
N LEU A 115 -4.82 -2.99 -12.33
CA LEU A 115 -4.21 -1.70 -12.02
C LEU A 115 -4.01 -1.58 -10.52
N ILE A 116 -2.84 -1.14 -10.11
CA ILE A 116 -2.44 -0.94 -8.72
C ILE A 116 -2.33 0.56 -8.47
N VAL A 117 -2.93 1.05 -7.39
CA VAL A 117 -2.61 2.36 -6.81
C VAL A 117 -2.00 2.11 -5.44
N ALA A 118 -0.72 2.44 -5.27
CA ALA A 118 0.05 2.15 -4.07
C ALA A 118 0.51 3.42 -3.36
N THR A 119 0.76 3.30 -2.06
CA THR A 119 1.55 4.26 -1.28
C THR A 119 3.04 4.06 -1.55
N PRO A 120 3.92 4.98 -1.10
CA PRO A 120 5.36 4.71 -1.09
C PRO A 120 5.74 3.49 -0.25
N THR A 121 5.00 3.17 0.83
CA THR A 121 5.18 1.93 1.60
C THR A 121 4.87 0.71 0.76
N GLY A 122 3.76 0.72 0.01
CA GLY A 122 3.34 -0.36 -0.90
C GLY A 122 4.20 -0.49 -2.16
N SER A 123 5.09 0.48 -2.46
CA SER A 123 5.99 0.39 -3.61
C SER A 123 6.92 -0.83 -3.56
N THR A 124 7.12 -1.43 -2.38
CA THR A 124 7.89 -2.66 -2.17
C THR A 124 7.03 -3.93 -2.05
N ALA A 125 5.70 -3.81 -2.23
CA ALA A 125 4.74 -4.91 -2.22
C ALA A 125 4.36 -5.34 -3.65
N TYR A 126 3.08 -5.40 -3.99
CA TYR A 126 2.64 -5.88 -5.31
C TYR A 126 3.09 -4.97 -6.46
N ALA A 127 3.15 -3.65 -6.24
CA ALA A 127 3.67 -2.71 -7.24
C ALA A 127 5.08 -3.06 -7.71
N LEU A 128 5.97 -3.53 -6.80
CA LEU A 128 7.32 -3.99 -7.16
C LEU A 128 7.28 -5.21 -8.09
N SER A 129 6.43 -6.19 -7.80
CA SER A 129 6.25 -7.37 -8.64
C SER A 129 5.70 -7.01 -10.02
N ALA A 130 4.90 -5.96 -10.12
CA ALA A 130 4.40 -5.37 -11.35
C ALA A 130 5.40 -4.40 -12.02
N ARG A 131 6.68 -4.42 -11.64
CA ARG A 131 7.77 -3.59 -12.18
C ARG A 131 7.64 -2.09 -11.89
N GLY A 132 6.89 -1.72 -10.86
CA GLY A 132 6.85 -0.36 -10.35
C GLY A 132 8.17 0.06 -9.69
N PRO A 133 8.46 1.35 -9.63
CA PRO A 133 9.65 1.87 -8.96
C PRO A 133 9.56 1.69 -7.44
N VAL A 134 10.72 1.52 -6.80
CA VAL A 134 10.82 1.58 -5.34
C VAL A 134 10.82 3.05 -4.92
N LEU A 135 9.89 3.40 -4.05
CA LEU A 135 9.78 4.72 -3.45
C LEU A 135 10.25 4.71 -1.99
N SER A 136 10.92 5.76 -1.57
CA SER A 136 11.20 5.94 -0.13
C SER A 136 9.88 6.04 0.64
N PRO A 137 9.68 5.28 1.72
CA PRO A 137 8.45 5.32 2.50
C PRO A 137 8.20 6.67 3.22
N ARG A 138 9.19 7.57 3.20
CA ARG A 138 9.08 8.95 3.71
C ARG A 138 8.45 9.92 2.72
N LEU A 139 8.29 9.52 1.45
CA LEU A 139 7.62 10.33 0.45
C LEU A 139 6.11 10.34 0.71
N ASN A 140 5.45 11.39 0.21
CA ASN A 140 4.01 11.42 0.05
C ASN A 140 3.75 11.48 -1.45
N ALA A 141 3.25 10.40 -2.02
CA ALA A 141 2.96 10.27 -3.45
C ALA A 141 1.98 9.12 -3.67
N LEU A 142 1.23 9.15 -4.77
CA LEU A 142 0.50 8.01 -5.27
C LEU A 142 1.34 7.32 -6.34
N LEU A 143 1.45 6.01 -6.29
CA LEU A 143 2.11 5.21 -7.31
C LEU A 143 1.06 4.40 -8.06
N MET A 144 0.78 4.76 -9.31
CA MET A 144 -0.12 3.98 -10.17
C MET A 144 0.69 3.08 -11.09
N THR A 145 0.45 1.76 -11.03
CA THR A 145 1.20 0.75 -11.78
C THR A 145 0.25 -0.21 -12.48
N PRO A 146 0.25 -0.31 -13.82
CA PRO A 146 -0.54 -1.31 -14.53
C PRO A 146 0.07 -2.70 -14.38
N VAL A 147 -0.80 -3.73 -14.31
CA VAL A 147 -0.40 -5.15 -14.25
C VAL A 147 -0.56 -5.76 -15.63
N SER A 148 0.55 -6.20 -16.24
CA SER A 148 0.59 -6.81 -17.58
C SER A 148 -0.26 -6.06 -18.62
N PRO A 149 -0.06 -4.76 -18.84
CA PRO A 149 -0.86 -3.99 -19.79
C PRO A 149 -0.60 -4.43 -21.23
N HIS A 150 -1.68 -4.53 -22.02
CA HIS A 150 -1.65 -4.83 -23.45
C HIS A 150 -1.76 -3.55 -24.27
N MET A 151 -0.85 -2.60 -24.06
CA MET A 151 -0.82 -1.29 -24.74
C MET A 151 0.59 -0.70 -24.75
N MET A 152 0.81 0.34 -25.54
CA MET A 152 2.14 0.97 -25.65
C MET A 152 2.56 1.73 -24.39
N PHE A 153 1.62 2.26 -23.63
CA PHE A 153 1.90 2.93 -22.36
C PHE A 153 1.81 1.93 -21.19
N ASP A 154 2.95 1.38 -20.83
CA ASP A 154 3.12 0.35 -19.80
C ASP A 154 3.88 0.83 -18.54
N ARG A 155 4.05 2.15 -18.40
CA ARG A 155 4.84 2.74 -17.33
C ARG A 155 4.02 3.03 -16.10
N SER A 156 4.66 2.89 -14.94
CA SER A 156 4.12 3.41 -13.69
C SER A 156 4.16 4.94 -13.68
N LEU A 157 3.16 5.54 -13.06
CA LEU A 157 3.12 6.98 -12.78
C LEU A 157 3.28 7.23 -11.29
N VAL A 158 4.09 8.23 -10.96
CA VAL A 158 4.18 8.79 -9.61
C VAL A 158 3.43 10.11 -9.65
N LEU A 159 2.36 10.21 -8.87
CA LEU A 159 1.42 11.31 -8.84
C LEU A 159 1.54 12.12 -7.55
N ASP A 160 1.14 13.37 -7.59
CA ASP A 160 1.04 14.22 -6.40
C ASP A 160 0.03 13.62 -5.40
N PRO A 161 0.27 13.65 -4.10
CA PRO A 161 -0.65 13.08 -3.11
C PRO A 161 -2.00 13.81 -3.03
N ARG A 162 -2.14 14.98 -3.66
CA ARG A 162 -3.40 15.74 -3.73
C ARG A 162 -4.27 15.33 -4.90
N GLU A 163 -3.73 14.61 -5.89
CA GLU A 163 -4.48 14.14 -7.05
C GLU A 163 -5.44 13.01 -6.66
N GLU A 164 -6.60 12.98 -7.29
CA GLU A 164 -7.57 11.90 -7.20
C GLU A 164 -7.46 11.00 -8.42
N VAL A 165 -7.31 9.71 -8.20
CA VAL A 165 -7.36 8.68 -9.25
C VAL A 165 -8.74 8.04 -9.21
N VAL A 166 -9.52 8.18 -10.28
CA VAL A 166 -10.80 7.48 -10.44
C VAL A 166 -10.66 6.41 -11.50
N ILE A 167 -11.00 5.17 -11.14
CA ILE A 167 -10.91 4.01 -12.01
C ILE A 167 -12.32 3.49 -12.28
N GLU A 168 -12.71 3.44 -13.56
CA GLU A 168 -14.01 2.95 -14.03
C GLU A 168 -13.85 1.61 -14.74
N VAL A 169 -14.72 0.65 -14.44
CA VAL A 169 -14.80 -0.62 -15.16
C VAL A 169 -15.52 -0.39 -16.49
N ILE A 170 -14.80 -0.54 -17.60
CA ILE A 170 -15.30 -0.30 -18.98
C ILE A 170 -15.46 -1.64 -19.72
N GLY A 171 -16.31 -2.47 -19.31
CA GLY A 171 -16.54 -3.75 -20.00
C GLY A 171 -17.26 -4.74 -19.12
N GLN A 172 -17.81 -5.77 -19.72
CA GLN A 172 -18.72 -6.71 -19.06
C GLN A 172 -18.04 -7.69 -18.10
N ARG A 173 -16.69 -7.69 -18.05
CA ARG A 173 -15.97 -8.61 -17.16
C ARG A 173 -15.88 -8.06 -15.76
N PRO A 174 -16.26 -8.85 -14.75
CA PRO A 174 -16.14 -8.41 -13.37
C PRO A 174 -14.68 -8.19 -12.97
N VAL A 175 -14.47 -7.18 -12.14
CA VAL A 175 -13.17 -6.80 -11.60
C VAL A 175 -13.21 -6.96 -10.09
N GLU A 176 -12.20 -7.59 -9.52
CA GLU A 176 -12.06 -7.66 -8.07
C GLU A 176 -11.27 -6.45 -7.57
N ILE A 177 -11.76 -5.83 -6.50
CA ILE A 177 -10.99 -4.84 -5.75
C ILE A 177 -10.45 -5.47 -4.49
N ALA A 178 -9.14 -5.37 -4.31
CA ALA A 178 -8.43 -5.81 -3.12
C ALA A 178 -7.72 -4.64 -2.42
N ILE A 179 -7.70 -4.68 -1.09
CA ILE A 179 -7.06 -3.71 -0.21
C ILE A 179 -5.98 -4.43 0.58
N ASP A 180 -4.71 -4.04 0.41
CA ASP A 180 -3.56 -4.67 1.07
C ASP A 180 -3.60 -6.21 0.96
N GLY A 181 -3.94 -6.72 -0.22
CA GLY A 181 -4.01 -8.15 -0.53
C GLY A 181 -5.29 -8.87 -0.07
N VAL A 182 -6.30 -8.16 0.45
CA VAL A 182 -7.59 -8.73 0.85
C VAL A 182 -8.68 -8.29 -0.12
N ALA A 183 -9.32 -9.23 -0.81
CA ALA A 183 -10.49 -8.95 -1.67
C ALA A 183 -11.66 -8.43 -0.82
N VAL A 184 -12.20 -7.28 -1.21
CA VAL A 184 -13.26 -6.59 -0.44
C VAL A 184 -14.55 -6.41 -1.21
N HIS A 185 -14.51 -6.38 -2.54
CA HIS A 185 -15.69 -6.18 -3.37
C HIS A 185 -15.46 -6.67 -4.81
N THR A 186 -16.55 -6.95 -5.53
CA THR A 186 -16.55 -7.21 -6.98
C THR A 186 -17.23 -6.05 -7.69
N LEU A 187 -16.52 -5.46 -8.65
CA LEU A 187 -16.98 -4.36 -9.49
C LEU A 187 -17.54 -4.88 -10.81
N LEU A 188 -18.59 -4.26 -11.28
CA LEU A 188 -19.24 -4.51 -12.57
C LEU A 188 -19.05 -3.33 -13.52
N GLU A 189 -19.45 -3.51 -14.78
CA GLU A 189 -19.42 -2.45 -15.79
C GLU A 189 -20.09 -1.16 -15.31
N GLY A 190 -19.38 -0.04 -15.42
CA GLY A 190 -19.83 1.29 -14.98
C GLY A 190 -19.51 1.61 -13.51
N ASP A 191 -19.08 0.62 -12.71
CA ASP A 191 -18.66 0.91 -11.35
C ASP A 191 -17.37 1.74 -11.33
N ARG A 192 -17.30 2.69 -10.40
CA ARG A 192 -16.19 3.63 -10.27
C ARG A 192 -15.57 3.54 -8.87
N VAL A 193 -14.26 3.49 -8.82
CA VAL A 193 -13.46 3.52 -7.60
C VAL A 193 -12.64 4.79 -7.57
N SER A 194 -12.86 5.63 -6.57
CA SER A 194 -11.99 6.78 -6.29
C SER A 194 -10.90 6.36 -5.30
N VAL A 195 -9.66 6.70 -5.59
CA VAL A 195 -8.49 6.48 -4.72
C VAL A 195 -7.77 7.80 -4.51
N ILE A 196 -7.62 8.18 -3.25
CA ILE A 196 -6.94 9.41 -2.81
C ILE A 196 -5.96 9.11 -1.68
N ALA A 197 -5.04 10.03 -1.41
CA ALA A 197 -4.29 10.00 -0.16
C ALA A 197 -5.26 10.20 1.03
N ALA A 198 -5.19 9.30 2.00
CA ALA A 198 -5.98 9.43 3.21
C ALA A 198 -5.41 10.52 4.12
N THR A 199 -6.28 11.16 4.91
CA THR A 199 -5.86 12.04 6.01
C THR A 199 -5.30 11.24 7.18
N GLU A 200 -5.75 10.01 7.33
CA GLU A 200 -5.26 9.05 8.31
C GLU A 200 -3.84 8.58 7.98
N ARG A 201 -3.09 8.29 9.03
CA ARG A 201 -1.74 7.74 8.96
C ARG A 201 -1.65 6.45 9.76
N ALA A 202 -0.81 5.53 9.31
CA ALA A 202 -0.43 4.40 10.13
C ALA A 202 0.84 4.77 10.91
N ARG A 203 0.74 4.78 12.24
CA ARG A 203 1.85 5.12 13.12
C ARG A 203 2.62 3.87 13.52
N LEU A 204 3.86 3.76 13.06
CA LEU A 204 4.76 2.67 13.40
C LEU A 204 5.77 3.13 14.45
N LEU A 205 6.04 2.26 15.42
CA LEU A 205 7.03 2.51 16.46
C LEU A 205 8.41 1.96 16.04
N ARG A 206 9.43 2.81 16.09
CA ARG A 206 10.81 2.48 15.67
C ARG A 206 11.79 2.72 16.80
N PHE A 207 12.75 1.80 16.99
CA PHE A 207 13.73 1.81 18.09
C PHE A 207 15.16 1.97 17.62
N ASN A 208 15.42 1.80 16.34
CA ASN A 208 16.74 1.91 15.76
C ASN A 208 16.65 2.55 14.37
N ASP A 209 17.78 3.06 13.91
CA ASP A 209 17.93 3.68 12.58
C ASP A 209 18.10 2.63 11.48
N ASN A 210 17.42 1.48 11.54
CA ASN A 210 17.40 0.56 10.41
C ASN A 210 16.84 1.29 9.19
N ARG A 211 17.76 1.83 8.40
CA ARG A 211 17.42 2.65 7.25
C ARG A 211 16.80 1.78 6.17
N PHE A 212 15.76 2.26 5.55
CA PHE A 212 15.06 1.61 4.45
C PHE A 212 16.02 1.00 3.39
N HIS A 213 17.10 1.75 3.06
CA HIS A 213 18.11 1.28 2.11
C HIS A 213 18.89 0.04 2.58
N GLN A 214 19.10 -0.13 3.89
CA GLN A 214 19.75 -1.32 4.45
C GLN A 214 18.85 -2.54 4.32
N ILE A 215 17.55 -2.38 4.55
CA ILE A 215 16.56 -3.44 4.33
C ILE A 215 16.52 -3.83 2.85
N LEU A 216 16.48 -2.86 1.94
CA LEU A 216 16.55 -3.12 0.49
C LEU A 216 17.83 -3.89 0.13
N ARG A 217 18.99 -3.43 0.61
CA ARG A 217 20.28 -4.08 0.35
C ARG A 217 20.27 -5.54 0.80
N SER A 218 19.76 -5.81 2.01
CA SER A 218 19.67 -7.17 2.54
C SER A 218 18.73 -8.04 1.71
N LYS A 219 17.52 -7.54 1.40
CA LYS A 219 16.50 -8.32 0.66
C LYS A 219 16.88 -8.64 -0.78
N PHE A 220 17.58 -7.73 -1.45
CA PHE A 220 18.00 -7.92 -2.84
C PHE A 220 19.43 -8.46 -2.99
N GLY A 221 20.12 -8.78 -1.88
CA GLY A 221 21.48 -9.29 -1.93
C GLY A 221 22.46 -8.32 -2.60
N LEU A 222 22.25 -7.01 -2.47
CA LEU A 222 23.12 -5.98 -3.06
C LEU A 222 24.39 -5.86 -2.21
N ALA A 223 25.29 -6.83 -2.35
CA ALA A 223 26.62 -6.78 -1.74
C ALA A 223 27.57 -5.91 -2.57
N ASP A 224 28.51 -5.21 -1.94
CA ASP A 224 29.65 -4.63 -2.63
C ASP A 224 30.48 -5.78 -3.22
N ARG A 225 30.73 -5.74 -4.51
CA ARG A 225 31.64 -6.65 -5.20
C ARG A 225 33.06 -6.14 -5.09
#